data_b870b392c0931fa0b6e88a4e16d9ff68
#
_entry.id   b870b392c0931fa0b6e88a4e16d9ff68
#
_cell.length_a   1.000
_cell.length_b   1.000
_cell.length_c   1.000
_cell.angle_alpha   90.00
_cell.angle_beta   90.00
_cell.angle_gamma   90.00
#
_symmetry.space_group_name_H-M   'P 1'
#
loop_
_entity.id
_entity.type
_entity.pdbx_description
1 polymer ?
#
loop_
_entity_poly.entity_id
_entity_poly.type
_entity_poly.pdbx_seq_one_letter_code
_entity_poly.pdbx_strand_id
1 'polypeptide(L)'
;MNLDIYTEEMSKSIWDKAFFIDKIPGAKCVIDFGCADATLICMLGEMFPSIDFYGYDINHELLKMGLARLSKAPTNVKSLYDAAGLTGLIERIKRSYQSEEICINFSSVLHEVFSSSQSGKAAIKRLIGDLKPKYIAIRDMYFHEGNRRGMHYVHSPIDMVDKCQPHLKDFEAIYGSTKQVKNLIHFLMKYQWKNNGWEAELSENYFAWTIEDFEQLAEYNYTVVFENYYQLPFLTESWKEMFFLPNLHTHAQFILRRDD
;
A
#
# COMPACT_ATOMS: atom_id res chain seq x y z
N MET A 1 4.12 -5.18 -18.19
CA MET A 1 3.19 -4.11 -17.73
C MET A 1 3.59 -2.79 -18.38
N ASN A 2 2.64 -2.02 -18.92
CA ASN A 2 2.91 -0.66 -19.40
C ASN A 2 3.01 0.29 -18.19
N LEU A 3 4.20 0.87 -17.95
CA LEU A 3 4.45 1.70 -16.77
C LEU A 3 3.62 3.00 -16.75
N ASP A 4 3.32 3.57 -17.92
CA ASP A 4 2.50 4.80 -17.99
C ASP A 4 1.07 4.52 -17.52
N ILE A 5 0.47 3.40 -17.98
CA ILE A 5 -0.85 2.97 -17.50
C ILE A 5 -0.81 2.65 -16.02
N TYR A 6 0.23 1.98 -15.54
CA TYR A 6 0.39 1.64 -14.14
C TYR A 6 0.44 2.90 -13.25
N THR A 7 1.26 3.88 -13.61
CA THR A 7 1.37 5.13 -12.84
C THR A 7 0.09 5.97 -12.88
N GLU A 8 -0.64 5.97 -14.01
CA GLU A 8 -1.94 6.62 -14.11
C GLU A 8 -2.98 5.98 -13.17
N GLU A 9 -3.09 4.66 -13.18
CA GLU A 9 -3.99 3.93 -12.28
C GLU A 9 -3.63 4.14 -10.80
N MET A 10 -2.33 4.12 -10.47
CA MET A 10 -1.85 4.39 -9.11
C MET A 10 -2.16 5.82 -8.64
N SER A 11 -2.23 6.79 -9.54
CA SER A 11 -2.55 8.18 -9.21
C SER A 11 -4.02 8.41 -8.85
N LYS A 12 -4.94 7.55 -9.29
CA LYS A 12 -6.39 7.65 -8.98
C LYS A 12 -6.70 7.58 -7.49
N SER A 13 -5.82 6.96 -6.69
CA SER A 13 -5.95 6.84 -5.25
C SER A 13 -4.98 7.72 -4.46
N ILE A 14 -4.39 8.75 -5.07
CA ILE A 14 -3.32 9.52 -4.45
C ILE A 14 -3.77 10.24 -3.17
N TRP A 15 -4.97 10.80 -3.15
CA TRP A 15 -5.53 11.46 -1.97
C TRP A 15 -5.80 10.48 -0.83
N ASP A 16 -6.19 9.27 -1.17
CA ASP A 16 -6.37 8.19 -0.23
C ASP A 16 -5.04 7.73 0.40
N LYS A 17 -3.96 7.76 -0.38
CA LYS A 17 -2.60 7.49 0.09
C LYS A 17 -2.06 8.58 1.00
N ALA A 18 -2.54 9.82 0.88
CA ALA A 18 -2.11 10.96 1.68
C ALA A 18 -2.80 11.05 3.06
N PHE A 19 -3.68 10.11 3.43
CA PHE A 19 -4.53 10.12 4.63
C PHE A 19 -3.81 10.40 5.94
N PHE A 20 -2.52 10.09 6.01
CA PHE A 20 -1.74 10.07 7.23
C PHE A 20 -1.17 11.44 7.64
N ILE A 21 -1.04 12.35 6.69
CA ILE A 21 -0.18 13.52 6.84
C ILE A 21 -0.65 14.48 7.97
N ASP A 22 -1.94 14.53 8.23
CA ASP A 22 -2.54 15.32 9.33
C ASP A 22 -2.60 14.55 10.66
N LYS A 23 -2.17 13.28 10.68
CA LYS A 23 -2.24 12.38 11.84
C LYS A 23 -0.89 12.06 12.47
N ILE A 24 0.18 12.72 12.01
CA ILE A 24 1.55 12.51 12.46
C ILE A 24 2.14 13.81 13.07
N PRO A 25 1.53 14.35 14.15
CA PRO A 25 1.95 15.62 14.72
C PRO A 25 3.43 15.59 15.15
N GLY A 26 4.17 16.65 14.81
CA GLY A 26 5.58 16.78 15.13
C GLY A 26 6.55 16.08 14.18
N ALA A 27 6.05 15.29 13.21
CA ALA A 27 6.90 14.70 12.20
C ALA A 27 7.52 15.80 11.31
N LYS A 28 8.82 15.70 11.07
CA LYS A 28 9.59 16.57 10.16
C LYS A 28 10.19 15.80 9.00
N CYS A 29 10.16 14.47 9.06
CA CYS A 29 10.70 13.59 8.06
C CYS A 29 9.70 12.46 7.76
N VAL A 30 9.39 12.29 6.49
CA VAL A 30 8.58 11.16 5.99
C VAL A 30 9.43 10.33 5.02
N ILE A 31 9.47 9.03 5.25
CA ILE A 31 10.07 8.06 4.34
C ILE A 31 8.95 7.27 3.69
N ASP A 32 8.78 7.37 2.39
CA ASP A 32 7.82 6.60 1.61
C ASP A 32 8.49 5.31 1.10
N PHE A 33 8.16 4.20 1.72
CA PHE A 33 8.69 2.87 1.36
C PHE A 33 7.80 2.23 0.30
N GLY A 34 8.35 1.97 -0.88
CA GLY A 34 7.60 1.62 -2.08
C GLY A 34 7.09 2.88 -2.78
N CYS A 35 7.97 3.90 -2.93
CA CYS A 35 7.59 5.22 -3.43
C CYS A 35 7.30 5.27 -4.94
N ALA A 36 7.53 4.19 -5.66
CA ALA A 36 7.38 4.10 -7.12
C ALA A 36 8.06 5.29 -7.85
N ASP A 37 7.30 6.05 -8.63
CA ASP A 37 7.76 7.22 -9.40
C ASP A 37 7.78 8.52 -8.58
N ALA A 38 7.69 8.44 -7.26
CA ALA A 38 7.72 9.57 -6.32
C ALA A 38 6.54 10.56 -6.45
N THR A 39 5.45 10.21 -7.14
CA THR A 39 4.30 11.11 -7.34
C THR A 39 3.70 11.54 -6.00
N LEU A 40 3.51 10.62 -5.05
CA LEU A 40 2.94 10.93 -3.73
C LEU A 40 3.80 11.95 -2.96
N ILE A 41 5.09 11.69 -2.82
CA ILE A 41 5.98 12.55 -2.02
C ILE A 41 6.21 13.91 -2.69
N CYS A 42 6.17 14.02 -4.01
CA CYS A 42 6.23 15.30 -4.70
C CYS A 42 4.98 16.14 -4.42
N MET A 43 3.79 15.55 -4.51
CA MET A 43 2.53 16.21 -4.18
C MET A 43 2.51 16.67 -2.70
N LEU A 44 2.90 15.77 -1.78
CA LEU A 44 2.95 16.12 -0.36
C LEU A 44 4.00 17.20 -0.06
N GLY A 45 5.13 17.20 -0.76
CA GLY A 45 6.17 18.21 -0.63
C GLY A 45 5.67 19.61 -0.98
N GLU A 46 4.84 19.74 -2.01
CA GLU A 46 4.20 21.02 -2.37
C GLU A 46 3.26 21.53 -1.28
N MET A 47 2.49 20.62 -0.68
CA MET A 47 1.47 20.95 0.31
C MET A 47 2.03 21.19 1.71
N PHE A 48 3.12 20.51 2.07
CA PHE A 48 3.70 20.50 3.42
C PHE A 48 5.19 20.86 3.40
N PRO A 49 5.54 22.13 3.16
CA PRO A 49 6.94 22.56 2.98
C PRO A 49 7.81 22.44 4.24
N SER A 50 7.20 22.24 5.40
CA SER A 50 7.91 22.04 6.68
C SER A 50 8.31 20.58 6.96
N ILE A 51 7.91 19.64 6.10
CA ILE A 51 8.21 18.20 6.19
C ILE A 51 9.16 17.83 5.06
N ASP A 52 10.24 17.17 5.38
CA ASP A 52 11.17 16.62 4.39
C ASP A 52 10.74 15.20 3.98
N PHE A 53 10.75 14.92 2.68
CA PHE A 53 10.32 13.66 2.11
C PHE A 53 11.48 12.92 1.46
N TYR A 54 11.53 11.61 1.71
CA TYR A 54 12.49 10.67 1.13
C TYR A 54 11.72 9.47 0.53
N GLY A 55 12.17 8.96 -0.60
CA GLY A 55 11.57 7.78 -1.21
C GLY A 55 12.54 6.60 -1.19
N TYR A 56 12.00 5.40 -1.07
CA TYR A 56 12.70 4.15 -1.25
C TYR A 56 11.87 3.21 -2.11
N ASP A 57 12.49 2.61 -3.14
CA ASP A 57 11.87 1.60 -3.98
C ASP A 57 12.93 0.62 -4.52
N ILE A 58 12.53 -0.60 -4.84
CA ILE A 58 13.41 -1.60 -5.46
C ILE A 58 13.35 -1.58 -6.99
N ASN A 59 12.34 -0.93 -7.56
CA ASN A 59 12.13 -0.87 -9.00
C ASN A 59 12.92 0.30 -9.62
N HIS A 60 14.04 -0.02 -10.26
CA HIS A 60 14.93 0.96 -10.87
C HIS A 60 14.28 1.81 -11.96
N GLU A 61 13.34 1.26 -12.74
CA GLU A 61 12.68 2.02 -13.81
C GLU A 61 11.71 3.07 -13.21
N LEU A 62 10.95 2.71 -12.17
CA LEU A 62 10.12 3.66 -11.46
C LEU A 62 10.95 4.74 -10.77
N LEU A 63 12.04 4.36 -10.10
CA LEU A 63 12.97 5.34 -9.50
C LEU A 63 13.56 6.29 -10.52
N LYS A 64 13.88 5.83 -11.73
CA LYS A 64 14.38 6.69 -12.81
C LYS A 64 13.33 7.73 -13.24
N MET A 65 12.06 7.35 -13.33
CA MET A 65 10.95 8.28 -13.56
C MET A 65 10.83 9.27 -12.40
N GLY A 66 10.93 8.79 -11.17
CA GLY A 66 10.92 9.60 -9.96
C GLY A 66 12.07 10.63 -9.91
N LEU A 67 13.29 10.24 -10.27
CA LEU A 67 14.44 11.15 -10.34
C LEU A 67 14.22 12.29 -11.37
N ALA A 68 13.62 11.98 -12.51
CA ALA A 68 13.22 12.99 -13.47
C ALA A 68 12.17 13.96 -12.91
N ARG A 69 11.23 13.46 -12.11
CA ARG A 69 10.23 14.26 -11.40
C ARG A 69 10.87 15.16 -10.31
N LEU A 70 11.82 14.62 -9.56
CA LEU A 70 12.53 15.36 -8.51
C LEU A 70 13.22 16.62 -9.03
N SER A 71 13.66 16.65 -10.28
CA SER A 71 14.30 17.84 -10.87
C SER A 71 13.38 19.07 -10.89
N LYS A 72 12.07 18.88 -10.74
CA LYS A 72 11.03 19.91 -10.72
C LYS A 72 10.27 19.95 -9.38
N ALA A 73 10.61 19.07 -8.46
CA ALA A 73 9.95 18.96 -7.18
C ALA A 73 10.36 20.06 -6.19
N PRO A 74 9.58 20.32 -5.15
CA PRO A 74 9.97 21.20 -4.06
C PRO A 74 11.25 20.74 -3.37
N THR A 75 12.00 21.68 -2.80
CA THR A 75 13.32 21.43 -2.17
C THR A 75 13.28 20.53 -0.94
N ASN A 76 12.11 20.33 -0.35
CA ASN A 76 11.86 19.42 0.76
C ASN A 76 11.61 17.96 0.30
N VAL A 77 11.50 17.68 -0.98
CA VAL A 77 11.62 16.32 -1.52
C VAL A 77 13.10 16.06 -1.78
N LYS A 78 13.74 15.31 -0.87
CA LYS A 78 15.20 15.29 -0.76
C LYS A 78 15.90 14.32 -1.70
N SER A 79 15.49 13.05 -1.67
CA SER A 79 16.20 11.99 -2.41
C SER A 79 15.38 10.73 -2.55
N LEU A 80 15.67 9.95 -3.60
CA LEU A 80 15.19 8.60 -3.79
C LEU A 80 16.35 7.60 -3.62
N TYR A 81 16.04 6.45 -3.06
CA TYR A 81 16.99 5.39 -2.77
C TYR A 81 16.49 4.04 -3.29
N ASP A 82 17.39 3.25 -3.83
CA ASP A 82 17.17 1.85 -4.18
C ASP A 82 17.62 0.90 -3.04
N ALA A 83 17.55 -0.40 -3.30
CA ALA A 83 17.97 -1.41 -2.33
C ALA A 83 19.45 -1.25 -1.89
N ALA A 84 20.35 -0.88 -2.79
CA ALA A 84 21.77 -0.63 -2.47
C ALA A 84 21.94 0.64 -1.63
N GLY A 85 21.06 1.62 -1.79
CA GLY A 85 21.07 2.91 -1.09
C GLY A 85 20.46 2.89 0.32
N LEU A 86 19.82 1.80 0.76
CA LEU A 86 19.10 1.74 2.04
C LEU A 86 19.98 2.15 3.25
N THR A 87 21.23 1.70 3.28
CA THR A 87 22.17 2.08 4.35
C THR A 87 22.41 3.59 4.36
N GLY A 88 22.64 4.18 3.19
CA GLY A 88 22.84 5.62 3.04
C GLY A 88 21.62 6.43 3.44
N LEU A 89 20.41 5.96 3.12
CA LEU A 89 19.17 6.56 3.59
C LEU A 89 19.11 6.59 5.13
N ILE A 90 19.29 5.44 5.77
CA ILE A 90 19.25 5.31 7.24
C ILE A 90 20.26 6.25 7.89
N GLU A 91 21.51 6.24 7.44
CA GLU A 91 22.56 7.10 7.99
C GLU A 91 22.24 8.60 7.82
N ARG A 92 21.71 8.98 6.66
CA ARG A 92 21.30 10.36 6.41
C ARG A 92 20.19 10.81 7.35
N ILE A 93 19.17 9.99 7.51
CA ILE A 93 18.04 10.29 8.40
C ILE A 93 18.51 10.41 9.85
N LYS A 94 19.31 9.44 10.36
CA LYS A 94 19.85 9.48 11.74
C LYS A 94 20.70 10.70 12.05
N ARG A 95 21.36 11.28 11.05
CA ARG A 95 22.15 12.51 11.22
C ARG A 95 21.31 13.78 11.28
N SER A 96 20.12 13.75 10.69
CA SER A 96 19.30 14.94 10.44
C SER A 96 18.07 15.07 11.33
N TYR A 97 17.57 13.95 11.86
CA TYR A 97 16.30 13.90 12.59
C TYR A 97 16.40 13.02 13.83
N GLN A 98 15.62 13.40 14.86
CA GLN A 98 15.38 12.54 16.01
C GLN A 98 14.29 11.50 15.67
N SER A 99 14.28 10.38 16.38
CA SER A 99 13.29 9.30 16.19
C SER A 99 11.84 9.81 16.28
N GLU A 100 11.59 10.79 17.16
CA GLU A 100 10.29 11.42 17.40
C GLU A 100 9.79 12.27 16.22
N GLU A 101 10.69 12.63 15.31
CA GLU A 101 10.41 13.46 14.13
C GLU A 101 10.17 12.64 12.87
N ILE A 102 10.27 11.29 12.95
CA ILE A 102 10.26 10.41 11.79
C ILE A 102 8.91 9.70 11.67
N CYS A 103 8.37 9.68 10.44
CA CYS A 103 7.30 8.79 10.01
C CYS A 103 7.77 7.94 8.83
N ILE A 104 7.43 6.65 8.84
CA ILE A 104 7.59 5.77 7.68
C ILE A 104 6.20 5.48 7.11
N ASN A 105 6.02 5.72 5.83
CA ASN A 105 4.80 5.42 5.09
C ASN A 105 4.95 4.14 4.26
N PHE A 106 3.98 3.25 4.38
CA PHE A 106 3.83 2.04 3.57
C PHE A 106 2.50 2.14 2.83
N SER A 107 2.54 2.50 1.56
CA SER A 107 1.32 2.68 0.78
C SER A 107 1.27 1.72 -0.41
N SER A 108 0.38 0.72 -0.34
CA SER A 108 0.20 -0.33 -1.37
C SER A 108 1.49 -1.10 -1.68
N VAL A 109 2.21 -1.53 -0.65
CA VAL A 109 3.49 -2.25 -0.79
C VAL A 109 3.61 -3.47 0.13
N LEU A 110 2.88 -3.50 1.27
CA LEU A 110 3.03 -4.60 2.23
C LEU A 110 2.49 -5.91 1.67
N HIS A 111 1.41 -5.89 0.89
CA HIS A 111 0.90 -7.11 0.24
C HIS A 111 1.94 -7.76 -0.66
N GLU A 112 2.76 -7.00 -1.39
CA GLU A 112 3.87 -7.52 -2.19
C GLU A 112 4.99 -8.08 -1.31
N VAL A 113 5.40 -7.31 -0.28
CA VAL A 113 6.46 -7.72 0.65
C VAL A 113 6.10 -8.99 1.40
N PHE A 114 4.87 -9.12 1.88
CA PHE A 114 4.44 -10.29 2.62
C PHE A 114 4.13 -11.50 1.74
N SER A 115 3.77 -11.29 0.47
CA SER A 115 3.54 -12.38 -0.47
C SER A 115 4.81 -13.17 -0.80
N SER A 116 5.95 -12.49 -1.04
CA SER A 116 7.10 -13.20 -1.64
C SER A 116 8.47 -12.61 -1.31
N SER A 117 8.58 -11.42 -0.69
CA SER A 117 9.85 -10.72 -0.58
C SER A 117 10.52 -10.83 0.78
N GLN A 118 11.42 -11.81 0.95
CA GLN A 118 12.26 -11.89 2.15
C GLN A 118 13.19 -10.68 2.29
N SER A 119 13.73 -10.18 1.18
CA SER A 119 14.56 -8.96 1.17
C SER A 119 13.76 -7.72 1.55
N GLY A 120 12.49 -7.62 1.12
CA GLY A 120 11.58 -6.54 1.52
C GLY A 120 11.29 -6.55 3.02
N LYS A 121 11.00 -7.73 3.60
CA LYS A 121 10.83 -7.88 5.05
C LYS A 121 12.08 -7.48 5.83
N ALA A 122 13.26 -7.91 5.36
CA ALA A 122 14.54 -7.53 5.97
C ALA A 122 14.79 -6.01 5.88
N ALA A 123 14.45 -5.38 4.78
CA ALA A 123 14.57 -3.93 4.60
C ALA A 123 13.65 -3.17 5.56
N ILE A 124 12.38 -3.58 5.71
CA ILE A 124 11.42 -3.00 6.66
C ILE A 124 11.92 -3.14 8.09
N LYS A 125 12.31 -4.37 8.50
CA LYS A 125 12.83 -4.64 9.83
C LYS A 125 14.04 -3.77 10.16
N ARG A 126 14.97 -3.65 9.22
CA ARG A 126 16.16 -2.82 9.36
C ARG A 126 15.81 -1.34 9.46
N LEU A 127 14.93 -0.85 8.58
CA LEU A 127 14.53 0.55 8.56
C LEU A 127 13.86 0.96 9.88
N ILE A 128 12.90 0.17 10.36
CA ILE A 128 12.22 0.41 11.63
C ILE A 128 13.20 0.26 12.81
N GLY A 129 14.01 -0.79 12.84
CA GLY A 129 14.95 -1.09 13.91
C GLY A 129 16.02 -0.02 14.09
N ASP A 130 16.54 0.50 12.97
CA ASP A 130 17.61 1.50 13.00
C ASP A 130 17.10 2.93 13.27
N LEU A 131 15.92 3.28 12.76
CA LEU A 131 15.36 4.64 12.87
C LEU A 131 14.42 4.81 14.05
N LYS A 132 13.75 3.76 14.49
CA LYS A 132 12.75 3.78 15.57
C LYS A 132 11.74 4.91 15.40
N PRO A 133 11.04 5.00 14.24
CA PRO A 133 10.19 6.13 13.92
C PRO A 133 9.10 6.31 14.98
N LYS A 134 8.68 7.57 15.22
CA LYS A 134 7.54 7.84 16.10
C LYS A 134 6.24 7.33 15.51
N TYR A 135 6.10 7.45 14.18
CA TYR A 135 4.90 7.04 13.47
C TYR A 135 5.21 6.08 12.33
N ILE A 136 4.31 5.14 12.15
CA ILE A 136 4.22 4.30 10.96
C ILE A 136 2.82 4.49 10.39
N ALA A 137 2.75 4.89 9.12
CA ALA A 137 1.52 5.01 8.37
C ALA A 137 1.42 3.84 7.40
N ILE A 138 0.30 3.15 7.38
CA ILE A 138 0.04 2.02 6.49
C ILE A 138 -1.28 2.26 5.77
N ARG A 139 -1.26 2.16 4.45
CA ARG A 139 -2.46 2.06 3.63
C ARG A 139 -2.24 0.94 2.62
N ASP A 140 -3.02 -0.14 2.76
CA ASP A 140 -2.85 -1.28 1.86
C ASP A 140 -4.14 -2.09 1.72
N MET A 141 -4.11 -3.04 0.79
CA MET A 141 -5.15 -4.04 0.65
C MET A 141 -5.21 -4.88 1.93
N TYR A 142 -6.41 -5.02 2.47
CA TYR A 142 -6.61 -5.66 3.77
C TYR A 142 -7.95 -6.38 3.84
N PHE A 143 -7.92 -7.62 4.31
CA PHE A 143 -9.16 -8.35 4.56
C PHE A 143 -9.67 -8.09 5.98
N HIS A 144 -10.78 -7.37 6.07
CA HIS A 144 -11.44 -7.13 7.36
C HIS A 144 -12.54 -8.18 7.61
N GLU A 145 -12.53 -8.79 8.80
CA GLU A 145 -13.49 -9.85 9.20
C GLU A 145 -14.95 -9.38 9.19
N GLY A 146 -15.19 -8.07 9.33
CA GLY A 146 -16.53 -7.47 9.19
C GLY A 146 -17.20 -7.75 7.85
N ASN A 147 -16.42 -8.01 6.79
CA ASN A 147 -16.94 -8.39 5.48
C ASN A 147 -17.75 -9.69 5.51
N ARG A 148 -17.44 -10.62 6.41
CA ARG A 148 -18.19 -11.87 6.57
C ARG A 148 -19.64 -11.63 6.95
N ARG A 149 -19.92 -10.56 7.70
CA ARG A 149 -21.29 -10.20 8.13
C ARG A 149 -22.09 -9.52 7.00
N GLY A 150 -21.42 -8.72 6.17
CA GLY A 150 -22.05 -8.02 5.03
C GLY A 150 -22.48 -8.95 3.90
N MET A 151 -21.84 -10.10 3.75
CA MET A 151 -22.07 -11.02 2.63
C MET A 151 -23.32 -11.94 2.74
N HIS A 152 -24.03 -11.94 3.87
CA HIS A 152 -25.27 -12.71 4.00
C HIS A 152 -26.39 -12.23 3.04
N TYR A 153 -26.22 -11.08 2.38
CA TYR A 153 -27.22 -10.49 1.48
C TYR A 153 -26.82 -10.55 -0.01
N VAL A 154 -25.69 -11.18 -0.36
CA VAL A 154 -25.27 -11.25 -1.76
C VAL A 154 -26.01 -12.39 -2.47
N HIS A 155 -26.88 -12.01 -3.40
CA HIS A 155 -27.55 -12.95 -4.27
C HIS A 155 -26.53 -13.67 -5.16
N SER A 156 -26.69 -14.97 -5.20
CA SER A 156 -26.10 -16.01 -6.04
C SER A 156 -24.80 -15.69 -6.83
N PRO A 157 -23.72 -16.44 -6.56
CA PRO A 157 -22.51 -16.43 -7.39
C PRO A 157 -22.74 -16.88 -8.85
N ILE A 158 -23.94 -17.37 -9.19
CA ILE A 158 -24.24 -17.99 -10.49
C ILE A 158 -24.07 -16.97 -11.63
N ASP A 159 -24.54 -15.74 -11.48
CA ASP A 159 -24.40 -14.71 -12.51
C ASP A 159 -22.93 -14.23 -12.68
N MET A 160 -22.11 -14.40 -11.67
CA MET A 160 -20.67 -14.11 -11.74
C MET A 160 -19.91 -15.17 -12.52
N VAL A 161 -20.27 -16.45 -12.36
CA VAL A 161 -19.54 -17.59 -12.94
C VAL A 161 -19.48 -17.46 -14.45
N ASP A 162 -20.60 -17.15 -15.11
CA ASP A 162 -20.66 -17.08 -16.58
C ASP A 162 -19.98 -15.81 -17.13
N LYS A 163 -20.12 -14.66 -16.42
CA LYS A 163 -19.55 -13.39 -16.85
C LYS A 163 -18.04 -13.29 -16.66
N CYS A 164 -17.48 -14.03 -15.71
CA CYS A 164 -16.08 -13.88 -15.29
C CYS A 164 -15.17 -15.01 -15.76
N GLN A 165 -15.67 -15.97 -16.55
CA GLN A 165 -14.83 -17.00 -17.14
C GLN A 165 -13.96 -16.43 -18.30
N PRO A 166 -12.72 -16.92 -18.51
CA PRO A 166 -12.02 -17.99 -17.75
C PRO A 166 -11.35 -17.53 -16.46
N HIS A 167 -11.27 -16.22 -16.19
CA HIS A 167 -10.50 -15.62 -15.09
C HIS A 167 -10.85 -16.16 -13.70
N LEU A 168 -12.14 -16.47 -13.48
CA LEU A 168 -12.58 -17.06 -12.22
C LEU A 168 -11.93 -18.43 -11.98
N LYS A 169 -11.85 -19.26 -13.01
CA LYS A 169 -11.23 -20.59 -12.95
C LYS A 169 -9.73 -20.49 -12.65
N ASP A 170 -9.04 -19.55 -13.31
CA ASP A 170 -7.61 -19.33 -13.10
C ASP A 170 -7.34 -18.89 -11.67
N PHE A 171 -8.16 -17.96 -11.14
CA PHE A 171 -8.06 -17.49 -9.77
C PHE A 171 -8.31 -18.61 -8.75
N GLU A 172 -9.39 -19.38 -8.91
CA GLU A 172 -9.75 -20.47 -7.97
C GLU A 172 -8.72 -21.59 -7.96
N ALA A 173 -8.00 -21.81 -9.03
CA ALA A 173 -6.90 -22.77 -9.08
C ALA A 173 -5.73 -22.40 -8.16
N ILE A 174 -5.53 -21.11 -7.87
CA ILE A 174 -4.43 -20.62 -7.04
C ILE A 174 -4.89 -20.35 -5.62
N TYR A 175 -6.02 -19.65 -5.45
CA TYR A 175 -6.47 -19.11 -4.16
C TYR A 175 -7.61 -19.89 -3.52
N GLY A 176 -8.20 -20.84 -4.26
CA GLY A 176 -9.34 -21.61 -3.81
C GLY A 176 -10.68 -20.91 -4.05
N SER A 177 -11.75 -21.56 -3.63
CA SER A 177 -13.13 -21.20 -4.01
C SER A 177 -13.55 -19.80 -3.58
N THR A 178 -14.13 -19.05 -4.52
CA THR A 178 -14.79 -17.76 -4.29
C THR A 178 -16.10 -17.83 -3.50
N LYS A 179 -16.53 -19.03 -3.09
CA LYS A 179 -17.57 -19.19 -2.06
C LYS A 179 -17.09 -18.68 -0.69
N GLN A 180 -15.77 -18.58 -0.49
CA GLN A 180 -15.20 -17.94 0.68
C GLN A 180 -15.14 -16.42 0.45
N VAL A 181 -15.67 -15.64 1.39
CA VAL A 181 -15.75 -14.17 1.28
C VAL A 181 -14.40 -13.51 1.00
N LYS A 182 -13.35 -13.97 1.66
CA LYS A 182 -11.98 -13.45 1.43
C LYS A 182 -11.57 -13.64 -0.04
N ASN A 183 -11.77 -14.82 -0.58
CA ASN A 183 -11.40 -15.15 -1.97
C ASN A 183 -12.29 -14.41 -2.98
N LEU A 184 -13.57 -14.25 -2.67
CA LEU A 184 -14.47 -13.48 -3.52
C LEU A 184 -14.00 -12.01 -3.64
N ILE A 185 -13.74 -11.34 -2.52
CA ILE A 185 -13.27 -9.95 -2.54
C ILE A 185 -11.93 -9.85 -3.28
N HIS A 186 -11.01 -10.78 -3.01
CA HIS A 186 -9.71 -10.86 -3.67
C HIS A 186 -9.86 -10.99 -5.20
N PHE A 187 -10.72 -11.91 -5.66
CA PHE A 187 -11.03 -12.07 -7.07
C PHE A 187 -11.58 -10.80 -7.70
N LEU A 188 -12.58 -10.17 -7.07
CA LEU A 188 -13.21 -8.96 -7.58
C LEU A 188 -12.24 -7.79 -7.72
N MET A 189 -11.32 -7.65 -6.77
CA MET A 189 -10.26 -6.64 -6.83
C MET A 189 -9.31 -6.88 -8.01
N LYS A 190 -8.98 -8.14 -8.31
CA LYS A 190 -8.11 -8.50 -9.44
C LYS A 190 -8.83 -8.43 -10.79
N TYR A 191 -10.11 -8.70 -10.82
CA TYR A 191 -10.89 -8.80 -12.06
C TYR A 191 -10.94 -7.49 -12.87
N GLN A 192 -10.72 -6.35 -12.24
CA GLN A 192 -10.55 -5.07 -12.95
C GLN A 192 -9.38 -5.09 -13.95
N TRP A 193 -8.36 -5.92 -13.70
CA TRP A 193 -7.17 -6.07 -14.52
C TRP A 193 -7.27 -7.13 -15.62
N LYS A 194 -8.45 -7.74 -15.80
CA LYS A 194 -8.72 -8.85 -16.74
C LYS A 194 -8.23 -8.62 -18.16
N ASN A 195 -8.20 -7.38 -18.61
CA ASN A 195 -7.80 -7.00 -19.96
C ASN A 195 -6.36 -6.45 -20.04
N ASN A 196 -5.71 -6.21 -18.88
CA ASN A 196 -4.39 -5.56 -18.87
C ASN A 196 -3.61 -5.94 -17.61
N GLY A 197 -2.82 -7.00 -17.70
CA GLY A 197 -1.95 -7.42 -16.60
C GLY A 197 -2.49 -8.56 -15.74
N TRP A 198 -3.54 -9.28 -16.16
CA TRP A 198 -4.15 -10.37 -15.40
C TRP A 198 -3.15 -11.38 -14.82
N GLU A 199 -2.19 -11.85 -15.60
CA GLU A 199 -1.22 -12.86 -15.14
C GLU A 199 -0.30 -12.31 -14.03
N ALA A 200 0.13 -11.06 -14.16
CA ALA A 200 0.94 -10.40 -13.14
C ALA A 200 0.13 -10.23 -11.84
N GLU A 201 -1.07 -9.67 -11.95
CA GLU A 201 -1.98 -9.49 -10.81
C GLU A 201 -2.37 -10.82 -10.16
N LEU A 202 -2.56 -11.87 -10.95
CA LEU A 202 -2.92 -13.19 -10.44
C LEU A 202 -1.82 -13.78 -9.56
N SER A 203 -0.55 -13.41 -9.76
CA SER A 203 0.58 -13.86 -8.96
C SER A 203 0.68 -13.18 -7.59
N GLU A 204 0.03 -12.03 -7.38
CA GLU A 204 0.10 -11.25 -6.14
C GLU A 204 -1.00 -11.66 -5.16
N ASN A 205 -0.66 -11.88 -3.90
CA ASN A 205 -1.65 -12.11 -2.86
C ASN A 205 -1.98 -10.79 -2.15
N TYR A 206 -3.10 -10.16 -2.51
CA TYR A 206 -3.53 -8.89 -1.92
C TYR A 206 -3.80 -8.94 -0.42
N PHE A 207 -4.12 -10.12 0.12
CA PHE A 207 -4.41 -10.32 1.54
C PHE A 207 -3.33 -11.19 2.21
N ALA A 208 -2.06 -10.89 1.90
CA ALA A 208 -0.90 -11.64 2.37
C ALA A 208 -0.45 -11.29 3.79
N TRP A 209 -0.99 -10.23 4.38
CA TRP A 209 -0.54 -9.72 5.67
C TRP A 209 -1.72 -9.34 6.57
N THR A 210 -1.44 -9.27 7.86
CA THR A 210 -2.32 -8.72 8.91
C THR A 210 -1.56 -7.68 9.72
N ILE A 211 -2.27 -6.93 10.55
CA ILE A 211 -1.60 -5.95 11.43
C ILE A 211 -0.67 -6.65 12.42
N GLU A 212 -1.06 -7.81 12.91
CA GLU A 212 -0.28 -8.64 13.81
C GLU A 212 1.00 -9.15 13.14
N ASP A 213 0.95 -9.54 11.86
CA ASP A 213 2.14 -9.94 11.09
C ASP A 213 3.11 -8.77 10.95
N PHE A 214 2.60 -7.55 10.75
CA PHE A 214 3.40 -6.35 10.66
C PHE A 214 4.04 -5.99 12.02
N GLU A 215 3.29 -6.05 13.11
CA GLU A 215 3.77 -5.80 14.47
C GLU A 215 4.90 -6.78 14.84
N GLN A 216 4.75 -8.06 14.51
CA GLN A 216 5.82 -9.07 14.69
C GLN A 216 7.07 -8.73 13.87
N LEU A 217 6.90 -8.24 12.64
CA LEU A 217 8.03 -7.84 11.80
C LEU A 217 8.74 -6.60 12.36
N ALA A 218 8.00 -5.64 12.87
CA ALA A 218 8.51 -4.38 13.41
C ALA A 218 9.35 -4.59 14.69
N GLU A 219 9.06 -5.62 15.49
CA GLU A 219 9.78 -5.97 16.75
C GLU A 219 9.82 -4.83 17.79
N TYR A 220 8.93 -3.85 17.72
CA TYR A 220 8.81 -2.72 18.64
C TYR A 220 7.37 -2.56 19.09
N ASN A 221 7.18 -1.98 20.27
CA ASN A 221 5.86 -1.67 20.79
C ASN A 221 5.31 -0.44 20.06
N TYR A 222 4.35 -0.68 19.20
CA TYR A 222 3.54 0.34 18.55
C TYR A 222 2.08 0.15 18.96
N THR A 223 1.41 1.26 19.24
CA THR A 223 -0.03 1.27 19.47
C THR A 223 -0.74 1.80 18.22
N VAL A 224 -1.75 1.10 17.74
CA VAL A 224 -2.63 1.59 16.67
C VAL A 224 -3.44 2.77 17.24
N VAL A 225 -3.16 3.97 16.75
CA VAL A 225 -3.84 5.22 17.19
C VAL A 225 -4.89 5.70 16.19
N PHE A 226 -4.91 5.14 15.01
CA PHE A 226 -5.94 5.35 14.00
C PHE A 226 -6.09 4.09 13.17
N GLU A 227 -7.33 3.69 12.91
CA GLU A 227 -7.68 2.63 11.96
C GLU A 227 -8.92 3.02 11.16
N ASN A 228 -8.94 2.63 9.91
CA ASN A 228 -10.09 2.82 9.02
C ASN A 228 -10.13 1.67 7.99
N TYR A 229 -11.31 1.09 7.82
CA TYR A 229 -11.55 0.03 6.84
C TYR A 229 -12.57 0.52 5.82
N TYR A 230 -12.26 0.41 4.55
CA TYR A 230 -13.09 1.02 3.50
C TYR A 230 -12.97 0.29 2.17
N GLN A 231 -13.89 0.60 1.28
CA GLN A 231 -13.82 0.24 -0.13
C GLN A 231 -13.30 1.42 -0.94
N LEU A 232 -12.33 1.16 -1.81
CA LEU A 232 -11.87 2.23 -2.71
C LEU A 232 -13.02 2.77 -3.57
N PRO A 233 -13.19 4.09 -3.70
CA PRO A 233 -14.30 4.70 -4.43
C PRO A 233 -14.45 4.19 -5.86
N PHE A 234 -13.36 4.05 -6.61
CA PHE A 234 -13.42 3.56 -7.99
C PHE A 234 -13.86 2.09 -8.09
N LEU A 235 -13.52 1.24 -7.08
CA LEU A 235 -14.03 -0.12 -7.02
C LEU A 235 -15.53 -0.14 -6.74
N THR A 236 -16.02 0.81 -5.95
CA THR A 236 -17.46 0.91 -5.65
C THR A 236 -18.26 1.13 -6.92
N GLU A 237 -17.85 2.06 -7.77
CA GLU A 237 -18.55 2.33 -9.03
C GLU A 237 -18.44 1.13 -10.00
N SER A 238 -17.25 0.59 -10.19
CA SER A 238 -17.02 -0.57 -11.06
C SER A 238 -17.84 -1.80 -10.61
N TRP A 239 -17.91 -2.05 -9.30
CA TRP A 239 -18.64 -3.20 -8.78
C TRP A 239 -20.15 -3.03 -8.82
N LYS A 240 -20.68 -1.82 -8.60
CA LYS A 240 -22.10 -1.52 -8.76
C LYS A 240 -22.59 -1.82 -10.17
N GLU A 241 -21.81 -1.43 -11.17
CA GLU A 241 -22.14 -1.70 -12.56
C GLU A 241 -22.12 -3.19 -12.92
N MET A 242 -21.18 -3.94 -12.34
CA MET A 242 -20.96 -5.34 -12.69
C MET A 242 -21.76 -6.33 -11.84
N PHE A 243 -21.90 -6.09 -10.53
CA PHE A 243 -22.26 -7.15 -9.58
C PHE A 243 -23.33 -6.77 -8.55
N PHE A 244 -23.75 -5.51 -8.44
CA PHE A 244 -24.68 -5.03 -7.40
C PHE A 244 -24.26 -5.41 -5.96
N LEU A 245 -22.98 -5.35 -5.67
CA LEU A 245 -22.45 -5.77 -4.37
C LEU A 245 -22.62 -4.66 -3.31
N PRO A 246 -22.81 -5.04 -2.03
CA PRO A 246 -22.75 -4.08 -0.93
C PRO A 246 -21.34 -3.49 -0.81
N ASN A 247 -21.20 -2.41 -0.05
CA ASN A 247 -19.90 -1.88 0.30
C ASN A 247 -19.11 -2.94 1.09
N LEU A 248 -17.96 -3.34 0.55
CA LEU A 248 -17.06 -4.31 1.15
C LEU A 248 -15.73 -3.62 1.44
N HIS A 249 -15.16 -3.88 2.60
CA HIS A 249 -13.84 -3.34 2.91
C HIS A 249 -12.78 -4.07 2.07
N THR A 250 -12.03 -3.33 1.29
CA THR A 250 -10.94 -3.83 0.42
C THR A 250 -9.57 -3.38 0.88
N HIS A 251 -9.54 -2.27 1.61
CA HIS A 251 -8.34 -1.61 2.09
C HIS A 251 -8.49 -1.24 3.55
N ALA A 252 -7.34 -1.08 4.20
CA ALA A 252 -7.24 -0.48 5.52
C ALA A 252 -6.21 0.66 5.53
N GLN A 253 -6.42 1.59 6.45
CA GLN A 253 -5.50 2.65 6.82
C GLN A 253 -5.22 2.53 8.30
N PHE A 254 -3.93 2.50 8.67
CA PHE A 254 -3.49 2.48 10.06
C PHE A 254 -2.47 3.58 10.30
N ILE A 255 -2.55 4.21 11.48
CA ILE A 255 -1.42 4.93 12.06
C ILE A 255 -1.02 4.21 13.32
N LEU A 256 0.22 3.78 13.35
CA LEU A 256 0.85 3.21 14.52
C LEU A 256 1.76 4.27 15.14
N ARG A 257 1.69 4.44 16.44
CA ARG A 257 2.57 5.33 17.20
C ARG A 257 3.41 4.50 18.15
N ARG A 258 4.72 4.73 18.13
CA ARG A 258 5.64 4.10 19.08
C ARG A 258 5.31 4.54 20.50
N ASP A 259 5.20 3.57 21.40
CA ASP A 259 5.11 3.81 22.85
C ASP A 259 6.49 4.26 23.36
N ASP A 260 6.51 5.26 24.23
CA ASP A 260 7.74 5.86 24.78
C ASP A 260 8.41 4.93 25.79
#